data_20d4d54d03e75f89b2c6fae2d325bbc0
#
_entry.id   20d4d54d03e75f89b2c6fae2d325bbc0
#
_cell.length_a   1.000
_cell.length_b   1.000
_cell.length_c   1.000
_cell.angle_alpha   90.00
_cell.angle_beta   90.00
_cell.angle_gamma   90.00
#
_symmetry.space_group_name_H-M   'P 1'
#
loop_
_entity.id
_entity.type
_entity.pdbx_description
1 polymer ?
#
loop_
_entity_poly.entity_id
_entity_poly.type
_entity_poly.pdbx_seq_one_letter_code
_entity_poly.pdbx_strand_id
1 'polypeptide(L)'
;GAAKVFREGKARFPQSRRLLYGELEALIDSGRPADALTAVKAEVLTTPDNATLWELRARAEAALGLRLAQHRSLAEVYTIRGSYAAAVEQLTLAQSAGDGDFFEQSAVDSRLREVRALLAEQMREMKNNPR
;
A
#
# COMPACT_ATOMS: atom_id res chain seq x y z
N GLY A 1 -10.23 24.93 -6.96
CA GLY A 1 -11.68 24.87 -6.95
C GLY A 1 -12.22 24.20 -5.70
N ALA A 2 -13.52 24.13 -5.58
CA ALA A 2 -14.19 23.56 -4.40
C ALA A 2 -13.78 22.12 -4.13
N ALA A 3 -13.60 21.31 -5.17
CA ALA A 3 -13.19 19.90 -5.04
C ALA A 3 -11.79 19.78 -4.44
N LYS A 4 -10.87 20.66 -4.81
CA LYS A 4 -9.52 20.66 -4.26
C LYS A 4 -9.51 21.03 -2.78
N VAL A 5 -10.26 22.06 -2.41
CA VAL A 5 -10.39 22.49 -1.01
C VAL A 5 -10.99 21.38 -0.15
N PHE A 6 -12.03 20.72 -0.66
CA PHE A 6 -12.68 19.63 0.04
C PHE A 6 -11.72 18.44 0.26
N ARG A 7 -10.94 18.09 -0.76
CA ARG A 7 -9.95 17.03 -0.67
C ARG A 7 -8.84 17.36 0.34
N GLU A 8 -8.36 18.58 0.37
CA GLU A 8 -7.36 19.01 1.35
C GLU A 8 -7.93 18.95 2.78
N GLY A 9 -9.19 19.31 2.94
CA GLY A 9 -9.89 19.18 4.22
C GLY A 9 -9.97 17.73 4.68
N LYS A 10 -10.28 16.80 3.78
CA LYS A 10 -10.31 15.36 4.07
C LYS A 10 -8.97 14.84 4.57
N ALA A 11 -7.87 15.33 4.02
CA ALA A 11 -6.54 14.89 4.41
C ALA A 11 -6.13 15.39 5.80
N ARG A 12 -6.73 16.47 6.31
CA ARG A 12 -6.35 17.09 7.57
C ARG A 12 -7.05 16.53 8.80
N PHE A 13 -8.29 16.07 8.66
CA PHE A 13 -9.14 15.73 9.79
C PHE A 13 -9.56 14.27 9.75
N PRO A 14 -9.61 13.55 10.91
CA PRO A 14 -10.00 12.13 10.95
C PRO A 14 -11.37 11.84 10.34
N GLN A 15 -12.34 12.70 10.53
CA GLN A 15 -13.67 12.54 9.94
C GLN A 15 -13.63 12.63 8.43
N SER A 16 -12.83 13.55 7.91
CA SER A 16 -12.62 13.70 6.47
C SER A 16 -11.89 12.51 5.87
N ARG A 17 -10.97 11.91 6.61
CA ARG A 17 -10.31 10.67 6.19
C ARG A 17 -11.30 9.52 6.09
N ARG A 18 -12.24 9.39 7.03
CA ARG A 18 -13.28 8.36 6.96
C ARG A 18 -14.16 8.53 5.73
N LEU A 19 -14.50 9.78 5.39
CA LEU A 19 -15.26 10.08 4.19
C LEU A 19 -14.48 9.66 2.93
N LEU A 20 -13.19 9.96 2.89
CA LEU A 20 -12.31 9.56 1.79
C LEU A 20 -12.28 8.04 1.66
N TYR A 21 -12.08 7.32 2.75
CA TYR A 21 -12.04 5.86 2.74
C TYR A 21 -13.37 5.29 2.23
N GLY A 22 -14.49 5.84 2.71
CA GLY A 22 -15.82 5.43 2.27
C GLY A 22 -16.04 5.67 0.79
N GLU A 23 -15.57 6.80 0.25
CA GLU A 23 -15.65 7.09 -1.18
C GLU A 23 -14.84 6.11 -2.01
N LEU A 24 -13.62 5.80 -1.56
CA LEU A 24 -12.75 4.85 -2.25
C LEU A 24 -13.36 3.44 -2.24
N GLU A 25 -13.87 3.00 -1.09
CA GLU A 25 -14.55 1.71 -0.98
C GLU A 25 -15.78 1.65 -1.89
N ALA A 26 -16.56 2.72 -1.92
CA ALA A 26 -17.75 2.80 -2.77
C ALA A 26 -17.39 2.69 -4.26
N LEU A 27 -16.30 3.31 -4.68
CA LEU A 27 -15.83 3.22 -6.05
C LEU A 27 -15.45 1.77 -6.41
N ILE A 28 -14.74 1.09 -5.52
CA ILE A 28 -14.34 -0.30 -5.72
C ILE A 28 -15.59 -1.20 -5.79
N ASP A 29 -16.47 -1.06 -4.81
CA ASP A 29 -17.65 -1.90 -4.67
C ASP A 29 -18.68 -1.68 -5.78
N SER A 30 -18.72 -0.48 -6.37
CA SER A 30 -19.63 -0.17 -7.48
C SER A 30 -19.05 -0.51 -8.85
N GLY A 31 -17.92 -1.21 -8.91
CA GLY A 31 -17.30 -1.62 -10.16
C GLY A 31 -16.48 -0.54 -10.84
N ARG A 32 -15.96 0.43 -10.07
CA ARG A 32 -15.10 1.51 -10.58
C ARG A 32 -13.72 1.49 -9.92
N PRO A 33 -13.04 0.34 -9.92
CA PRO A 33 -11.74 0.23 -9.25
C PRO A 33 -10.65 1.08 -9.90
N ALA A 34 -10.73 1.33 -11.20
CA ALA A 34 -9.74 2.20 -11.88
C ALA A 34 -9.80 3.62 -11.36
N ASP A 35 -11.00 4.15 -11.11
CA ASP A 35 -11.19 5.49 -10.55
C ASP A 35 -10.68 5.53 -9.10
N ALA A 36 -10.96 4.49 -8.33
CA ALA A 36 -10.46 4.37 -6.97
C ALA A 36 -8.93 4.33 -6.96
N LEU A 37 -8.32 3.58 -7.88
CA LEU A 37 -6.86 3.45 -7.95
C LEU A 37 -6.21 4.80 -8.26
N THR A 38 -6.75 5.55 -9.22
CA THR A 38 -6.24 6.89 -9.55
C THR A 38 -6.28 7.80 -8.32
N ALA A 39 -7.40 7.80 -7.60
CA ALA A 39 -7.57 8.65 -6.43
C ALA A 39 -6.63 8.24 -5.28
N VAL A 40 -6.54 6.94 -4.98
CA VAL A 40 -5.72 6.47 -3.85
C VAL A 40 -4.23 6.64 -4.12
N LYS A 41 -3.79 6.49 -5.35
CA LYS A 41 -2.39 6.76 -5.72
C LYS A 41 -1.97 8.18 -5.39
N ALA A 42 -2.84 9.15 -5.68
CA ALA A 42 -2.60 10.54 -5.34
C ALA A 42 -2.52 10.74 -3.82
N GLU A 43 -3.40 10.09 -3.08
CA GLU A 43 -3.44 10.22 -1.62
C GLU A 43 -2.20 9.62 -0.94
N VAL A 44 -1.72 8.45 -1.39
CA VAL A 44 -0.53 7.83 -0.79
C VAL A 44 0.75 8.62 -1.06
N LEU A 45 0.79 9.46 -2.10
CA LEU A 45 1.93 10.36 -2.32
C LEU A 45 2.04 11.39 -1.20
N THR A 46 0.91 11.82 -0.65
CA THR A 46 0.86 12.80 0.44
C THR A 46 1.03 12.15 1.81
N THR A 47 0.48 10.95 2.01
CA THR A 47 0.54 10.23 3.27
C THR A 47 1.00 8.79 3.05
N PRO A 48 2.30 8.59 2.74
CA PRO A 48 2.82 7.26 2.37
C PRO A 48 2.87 6.25 3.51
N ASP A 49 2.67 6.69 4.73
CA ASP A 49 2.66 5.85 5.94
C ASP A 49 1.25 5.47 6.42
N ASN A 50 0.22 5.76 5.61
CA ASN A 50 -1.16 5.44 5.95
C ASN A 50 -1.52 4.04 5.44
N ALA A 51 -1.55 3.06 6.34
CA ALA A 51 -1.81 1.66 5.99
C ALA A 51 -3.19 1.46 5.36
N THR A 52 -4.21 2.20 5.80
CA THR A 52 -5.56 2.08 5.25
C THR A 52 -5.61 2.45 3.76
N LEU A 53 -4.89 3.50 3.37
CA LEU A 53 -4.79 3.88 1.96
C LEU A 53 -4.10 2.80 1.14
N TRP A 54 -3.04 2.21 1.67
CA TRP A 54 -2.37 1.10 0.98
C TRP A 54 -3.26 -0.13 0.86
N GLU A 55 -4.08 -0.43 1.87
CA GLU A 55 -5.05 -1.52 1.79
C GLU A 55 -6.09 -1.27 0.69
N LEU A 56 -6.62 -0.05 0.63
CA LEU A 56 -7.59 0.33 -0.41
C LEU A 56 -6.96 0.29 -1.80
N ARG A 57 -5.72 0.72 -1.91
CA ARG A 57 -4.97 0.62 -3.16
C ARG A 57 -4.82 -0.84 -3.60
N ALA A 58 -4.45 -1.72 -2.67
CA ALA A 58 -4.32 -3.15 -2.95
C ALA A 58 -5.66 -3.75 -3.42
N ARG A 59 -6.77 -3.37 -2.79
CA ARG A 59 -8.10 -3.84 -3.19
C ARG A 59 -8.48 -3.40 -4.59
N ALA A 60 -8.19 -2.14 -4.94
CA ALA A 60 -8.44 -1.62 -6.28
C ALA A 60 -7.58 -2.36 -7.31
N GLU A 61 -6.32 -2.58 -7.00
CA GLU A 61 -5.39 -3.33 -7.87
C GLU A 61 -5.84 -4.78 -8.05
N ALA A 62 -6.29 -5.43 -6.98
CA ALA A 62 -6.84 -6.79 -7.06
C ALA A 62 -8.06 -6.84 -7.97
N ALA A 63 -8.97 -5.89 -7.84
CA ALA A 63 -10.17 -5.83 -8.68
C ALA A 63 -9.83 -5.62 -10.16
N LEU A 64 -8.69 -4.99 -10.46
CA LEU A 64 -8.20 -4.77 -11.81
C LEU A 64 -7.32 -5.91 -12.33
N GLY A 65 -7.04 -6.92 -11.51
CA GLY A 65 -6.18 -8.02 -11.89
C GLY A 65 -4.69 -7.68 -11.94
N LEU A 66 -4.28 -6.60 -11.29
CA LEU A 66 -2.89 -6.14 -11.25
C LEU A 66 -2.17 -6.82 -10.07
N ARG A 67 -1.65 -8.00 -10.31
CA ARG A 67 -1.14 -8.89 -9.25
C ARG A 67 0.13 -8.39 -8.61
N LEU A 68 1.13 -8.00 -9.41
CA LEU A 68 2.37 -7.44 -8.87
C LEU A 68 2.06 -6.22 -8.01
N ALA A 69 1.26 -5.29 -8.53
CA ALA A 69 0.90 -4.07 -7.84
C ALA A 69 0.17 -4.34 -6.53
N GLN A 70 -0.78 -5.28 -6.54
CA GLN A 70 -1.53 -5.69 -5.35
C GLN A 70 -0.60 -6.18 -4.23
N HIS A 71 0.30 -7.11 -4.55
CA HIS A 71 1.22 -7.66 -3.55
C HIS A 71 2.21 -6.62 -3.06
N ARG A 72 2.66 -5.74 -3.94
CA ARG A 72 3.53 -4.63 -3.56
C ARG A 72 2.83 -3.68 -2.58
N SER A 73 1.56 -3.37 -2.82
CA SER A 73 0.76 -2.51 -1.92
C SER A 73 0.53 -3.19 -0.57
N LEU A 74 0.22 -4.49 -0.56
CA LEU A 74 0.08 -5.25 0.69
C LEU A 74 1.38 -5.28 1.48
N ALA A 75 2.51 -5.36 0.80
CA ALA A 75 3.81 -5.29 1.48
C ALA A 75 3.99 -3.97 2.21
N GLU A 76 3.52 -2.85 1.65
CA GLU A 76 3.58 -1.57 2.33
C GLU A 76 2.71 -1.55 3.58
N VAL A 77 1.53 -2.15 3.53
CA VAL A 77 0.66 -2.30 4.72
C VAL A 77 1.42 -2.99 5.84
N TYR A 78 2.03 -4.14 5.54
CA TYR A 78 2.76 -4.90 6.55
C TYR A 78 4.01 -4.19 7.04
N THR A 79 4.71 -3.50 6.14
CA THR A 79 5.91 -2.72 6.50
C THR A 79 5.55 -1.60 7.48
N ILE A 80 4.48 -0.86 7.22
CA ILE A 80 4.00 0.21 8.10
C ILE A 80 3.66 -0.35 9.48
N ARG A 81 3.09 -1.55 9.54
CA ARG A 81 2.70 -2.21 10.79
C ARG A 81 3.86 -2.90 11.50
N GLY A 82 5.05 -2.90 10.93
CA GLY A 82 6.20 -3.58 11.51
C GLY A 82 6.20 -5.09 11.34
N SER A 83 5.33 -5.62 10.49
CA SER A 83 5.23 -7.05 10.17
C SER A 83 6.12 -7.36 8.97
N TYR A 84 7.43 -7.24 9.16
CA TYR A 84 8.40 -7.30 8.06
C TYR A 84 8.47 -8.68 7.38
N ALA A 85 8.31 -9.76 8.14
CA ALA A 85 8.29 -11.11 7.55
C ALA A 85 7.13 -11.26 6.56
N ALA A 86 5.94 -10.76 6.93
CA ALA A 86 4.78 -10.78 6.05
C ALA A 86 5.00 -9.89 4.82
N ALA A 87 5.65 -8.74 5.01
CA ALA A 87 5.99 -7.86 3.90
C ALA A 87 6.93 -8.55 2.90
N VAL A 88 7.94 -9.27 3.39
CA VAL A 88 8.86 -10.05 2.54
C VAL A 88 8.08 -11.08 1.72
N GLU A 89 7.13 -11.78 2.33
CA GLU A 89 6.29 -12.76 1.62
C GLU A 89 5.51 -12.11 0.48
N GLN A 90 4.91 -10.95 0.73
CA GLN A 90 4.15 -10.21 -0.29
C GLN A 90 5.05 -9.77 -1.43
N LEU A 91 6.25 -9.26 -1.14
CA LEU A 91 7.18 -8.83 -2.18
C LEU A 91 7.69 -10.02 -3.01
N THR A 92 7.87 -11.18 -2.38
CA THR A 92 8.24 -12.40 -3.08
C THR A 92 7.12 -12.84 -4.05
N LEU A 93 5.87 -12.74 -3.62
CA LEU A 93 4.71 -12.99 -4.48
C LEU A 93 4.66 -11.99 -5.64
N ALA A 94 4.98 -10.73 -5.38
CA ALA A 94 5.04 -9.71 -6.43
C ALA A 94 6.09 -10.06 -7.49
N GLN A 95 7.26 -10.55 -7.08
CA GLN A 95 8.31 -10.98 -8.03
C GLN A 95 7.82 -12.07 -8.97
N SER A 96 6.95 -12.97 -8.48
CA SER A 96 6.46 -14.13 -9.23
C SER A 96 5.16 -13.86 -9.98
N ALA A 97 4.60 -12.66 -9.87
CA ALA A 97 3.27 -12.35 -10.43
C ALA A 97 3.24 -12.39 -11.96
N GLY A 98 4.32 -11.99 -12.61
CA GLY A 98 4.45 -12.11 -14.07
C GLY A 98 3.74 -11.05 -14.89
N ASP A 99 3.11 -10.06 -14.25
CA ASP A 99 2.33 -9.02 -14.93
C ASP A 99 2.92 -7.62 -14.85
N GLY A 100 4.11 -7.48 -14.28
CA GLY A 100 4.78 -6.20 -14.13
C GLY A 100 5.78 -5.92 -15.24
N ASP A 101 6.01 -4.63 -15.53
CA ASP A 101 7.06 -4.22 -16.44
C ASP A 101 8.43 -4.20 -15.74
N PHE A 102 9.46 -3.82 -16.48
CA PHE A 102 10.83 -3.78 -15.95
C PHE A 102 10.95 -2.83 -14.74
N PHE A 103 10.32 -1.67 -14.83
CA PHE A 103 10.40 -0.68 -13.74
C PHE A 103 9.70 -1.18 -12.48
N GLU A 104 8.56 -1.80 -12.64
CA GLU A 104 7.82 -2.38 -11.52
C GLU A 104 8.59 -3.53 -10.87
N GLN A 105 9.18 -4.41 -11.68
CA GLN A 105 10.01 -5.51 -11.18
C GLN A 105 11.23 -4.98 -10.42
N SER A 106 11.90 -3.98 -10.97
CA SER A 106 13.06 -3.36 -10.34
C SER A 106 12.70 -2.71 -9.01
N ALA A 107 11.55 -2.04 -8.94
CA ALA A 107 11.07 -1.42 -7.70
C ALA A 107 10.78 -2.47 -6.63
N VAL A 108 10.18 -3.60 -7.01
CA VAL A 108 9.91 -4.72 -6.10
C VAL A 108 11.22 -5.30 -5.57
N ASP A 109 12.19 -5.54 -6.44
CA ASP A 109 13.49 -6.10 -6.05
C ASP A 109 14.21 -5.19 -5.06
N SER A 110 14.19 -3.89 -5.34
CA SER A 110 14.80 -2.89 -4.48
C SER A 110 14.11 -2.83 -3.11
N ARG A 111 12.79 -2.82 -3.11
CA ARG A 111 12.01 -2.78 -1.85
C ARG A 111 12.22 -4.05 -1.03
N LEU A 112 12.31 -5.19 -1.68
CA LEU A 112 12.56 -6.47 -1.00
C LEU A 112 13.89 -6.44 -0.25
N ARG A 113 14.94 -5.88 -0.87
CA ARG A 113 16.23 -5.71 -0.17
C ARG A 113 16.10 -4.82 1.07
N GLU A 114 15.37 -3.71 0.94
CA GLU A 114 15.14 -2.79 2.07
C GLU A 114 14.38 -3.47 3.20
N VAL A 115 13.31 -4.18 2.89
CA VAL A 115 12.47 -4.82 3.92
C VAL A 115 13.20 -6.00 4.56
N ARG A 116 14.00 -6.74 3.80
CA ARG A 116 14.86 -7.80 4.37
C ARG A 116 15.86 -7.23 5.38
N ALA A 117 16.39 -6.04 5.11
CA ALA A 117 17.29 -5.38 6.07
C ALA A 117 16.53 -4.98 7.34
N LEU A 118 15.30 -4.48 7.20
CA LEU A 118 14.44 -4.17 8.35
C LEU A 118 14.11 -5.42 9.16
N LEU A 119 13.81 -6.52 8.48
CA LEU A 119 13.54 -7.79 9.13
C LEU A 119 14.76 -8.31 9.90
N ALA A 120 15.94 -8.24 9.30
CA ALA A 120 17.17 -8.67 9.94
C ALA A 120 17.46 -7.84 11.20
N GLU A 121 17.22 -6.53 11.13
CA GLU A 121 17.37 -5.65 12.28
C GLU A 121 16.37 -5.99 13.40
N GLN A 122 15.12 -6.21 13.03
CA GLN A 122 14.07 -6.60 13.96
C GLN A 122 14.43 -7.91 14.68
N MET A 123 14.93 -8.88 13.93
CA MET A 123 15.33 -10.18 14.51
C MET A 123 16.54 -10.04 15.44
N ARG A 124 17.49 -9.15 15.14
CA ARG A 124 18.61 -8.85 16.03
C ARG A 124 18.13 -8.24 17.33
N GLU A 125 17.19 -7.27 17.25
CA GLU A 125 16.60 -6.63 18.42
C GLU A 125 15.87 -7.63 19.30
N MET A 126 15.10 -8.54 18.70
CA MET A 126 14.38 -9.58 19.42
C MET A 126 15.35 -10.55 20.13
N LYS A 127 16.47 -10.87 19.49
CA LYS A 127 17.49 -11.74 20.07
C LYS A 127 18.20 -11.09 21.24
N ASN A 128 18.50 -9.78 21.13
CA ASN A 128 19.24 -9.02 22.14
C ASN A 128 18.35 -8.57 23.30
N ASN A 129 17.03 -8.54 23.11
CA ASN A 129 16.07 -8.09 24.11
C ASN A 129 14.87 -9.02 24.16
N PRO A 130 15.07 -10.32 24.47
CA PRO A 130 13.97 -11.30 24.48
C PRO A 130 13.01 -11.04 25.64
N ARG A 131 11.76 -11.27 25.39
CA ARG A 131 10.73 -11.24 26.42
C ARG A 131 10.02 -12.57 26.53
#